data_5b931f3cd05f0666d246a21edba87c2f
#
_entry.id   5b931f3cd05f0666d246a21edba87c2f
#
_cell.length_a   1.000
_cell.length_b   1.000
_cell.length_c   1.000
_cell.angle_alpha   90.00
_cell.angle_beta   90.00
_cell.angle_gamma   90.00
#
_symmetry.space_group_name_H-M   'P 1'
#
loop_
_entity.id
_entity.type
_entity.pdbx_description
1 polymer ?
#
loop_
_entity_poly.entity_id
_entity_poly.type
_entity_poly.pdbx_seq_one_letter_code
_entity_poly.pdbx_strand_id
1 'polypeptide(L)' 'MKIKEKSLENLNEALDLLKKELNDETNGITKRERKRLDTVTSKLIILIETIYY' A
#
# COMPACT_ATOMS: atom_id res chain seq x y z
N MET A 1 -2.11 17.27 -6.71
CA MET A 1 -3.42 16.59 -6.67
C MET A 1 -4.09 16.85 -5.35
N LYS A 2 -5.38 17.21 -5.38
CA LYS A 2 -6.14 17.47 -4.14
C LYS A 2 -7.02 16.28 -3.79
N ILE A 3 -6.77 15.70 -2.63
CA ILE A 3 -7.56 14.60 -2.09
C ILE A 3 -8.03 15.02 -0.69
N LYS A 4 -9.25 14.63 -0.33
CA LYS A 4 -9.78 14.90 1.00
C LYS A 4 -8.89 14.25 2.06
N GLU A 5 -8.68 14.96 3.16
CA GLU A 5 -7.84 14.50 4.26
C GLU A 5 -8.24 13.11 4.76
N LYS A 6 -9.53 12.86 4.89
CA LYS A 6 -10.03 11.55 5.32
C LYS A 6 -9.66 10.44 4.34
N SER A 7 -9.73 10.71 3.04
CA SER A 7 -9.33 9.75 2.02
C SER A 7 -7.83 9.45 2.11
N LEU A 8 -7.04 10.48 2.38
CA LEU A 8 -5.60 10.32 2.54
C LEU A 8 -5.26 9.48 3.77
N GLU A 9 -5.97 9.70 4.89
CA GLU A 9 -5.82 8.88 6.09
C GLU A 9 -6.14 7.41 5.78
N ASN A 10 -7.22 7.16 5.05
CA ASN A 10 -7.61 5.80 4.66
C ASN A 10 -6.58 5.15 3.75
N LEU A 11 -5.97 5.91 2.84
CA LEU A 11 -4.90 5.41 1.97
C LEU A 11 -3.66 5.02 2.79
N ASN A 12 -3.28 5.85 3.75
CA ASN A 12 -2.15 5.55 4.63
C ASN A 12 -2.40 4.31 5.48
N GLU A 13 -3.62 4.16 5.98
CA GLU A 13 -4.00 2.97 6.76
C GLU A 13 -3.96 1.71 5.89
N ALA A 14 -4.49 1.80 4.68
CA ALA A 14 -4.43 0.69 3.72
C ALA A 14 -2.98 0.31 3.39
N LEU A 15 -2.11 1.31 3.23
CA LEU A 15 -0.69 1.07 2.98
C LEU A 15 -0.04 0.30 4.12
N ASP A 16 -0.33 0.68 5.37
CA ASP A 16 0.20 -0.02 6.54
C ASP A 16 -0.28 -1.48 6.58
N LEU A 17 -1.54 -1.71 6.27
CA LEU A 17 -2.10 -3.07 6.23
C LEU A 17 -1.44 -3.90 5.13
N LEU A 18 -1.19 -3.32 3.96
CA LEU A 18 -0.51 -4.00 2.86
C LEU A 18 0.93 -4.36 3.22
N LYS A 19 1.63 -3.47 3.90
CA LYS A 19 2.99 -3.74 4.37
C LYS A 19 3.02 -4.90 5.37
N LYS A 20 2.05 -4.96 6.26
CA LYS A 20 1.93 -6.06 7.22
C LYS A 20 1.69 -7.39 6.50
N GLU A 21 0.82 -7.41 5.49
CA GLU A 21 0.57 -8.60 4.69
C GLU A 21 1.82 -9.06 3.95
N LEU A 22 2.60 -8.14 3.39
CA LEU A 22 3.84 -8.46 2.69
C LEU A 22 4.88 -9.09 3.63
N ASN A 23 4.90 -8.69 4.89
CA ASN A 23 5.84 -9.19 5.88
C ASN A 23 5.35 -10.47 6.59
N ASP A 24 4.09 -10.84 6.39
CA ASP A 24 3.52 -12.03 7.03
C ASP A 24 3.75 -13.25 6.15
N GLU A 25 4.61 -14.16 6.60
CA GLU A 25 4.91 -15.40 5.89
C GLU A 25 3.85 -16.48 6.08
N THR A 26 2.90 -16.26 6.97
CA THR A 26 1.89 -17.26 7.33
C THR A 26 0.55 -17.06 6.64
N ASN A 27 0.39 -16.01 5.84
CA ASN A 27 -0.89 -15.66 5.24
C ASN A 27 -1.27 -16.47 3.99
N GLY A 28 -0.44 -17.41 3.57
CA GLY A 28 -0.75 -18.28 2.44
C GLY A 28 -0.66 -17.64 1.06
N ILE A 29 -0.13 -16.43 0.96
CA ILE A 29 0.05 -15.75 -0.31
C ILE A 29 1.18 -16.42 -1.11
N THR A 30 0.94 -16.70 -2.40
CA THR A 30 1.95 -17.26 -3.27
C THR A 30 3.03 -16.23 -3.60
N LYS A 31 4.20 -16.70 -4.08
CA LYS A 31 5.28 -15.81 -4.51
C LYS A 31 4.81 -14.83 -5.59
N ARG A 32 4.00 -15.32 -6.51
CA ARG A 32 3.47 -14.52 -7.61
C ARG A 32 2.56 -13.41 -7.11
N GLU A 33 1.66 -13.76 -6.20
CA GLU A 33 0.74 -12.79 -5.59
C GLU A 33 1.50 -11.77 -4.74
N ARG A 34 2.50 -12.23 -3.99
CA ARG A 34 3.36 -11.36 -3.16
C ARG A 34 4.10 -10.34 -4.04
N LYS A 35 4.60 -10.76 -5.19
CA LYS A 35 5.28 -9.87 -6.12
C LYS A 35 4.32 -8.79 -6.67
N ARG A 36 3.09 -9.18 -7.00
CA ARG A 36 2.08 -8.23 -7.45
C ARG A 36 1.70 -7.24 -6.35
N LEU A 37 1.54 -7.74 -5.14
CA LEU A 37 1.21 -6.91 -3.98
C LEU A 37 2.31 -5.91 -3.69
N ASP A 38 3.56 -6.34 -3.79
CA ASP A 38 4.73 -5.47 -3.62
C ASP A 38 4.73 -4.35 -4.66
N THR A 39 4.46 -4.66 -5.92
CA THR A 39 4.38 -3.67 -6.99
C THR A 39 3.28 -2.64 -6.73
N VAL A 40 2.09 -3.09 -6.34
CA VAL A 40 0.96 -2.20 -6.02
C VAL A 40 1.29 -1.33 -4.82
N THR A 41 1.90 -1.90 -3.79
CA THR A 41 2.29 -1.18 -2.57
C THR A 41 3.30 -0.07 -2.92
N SER A 42 4.28 -0.36 -3.76
CA SER A 42 5.26 0.63 -4.21
C SER A 42 4.60 1.77 -4.98
N LYS A 43 3.65 1.46 -5.85
CA LYS A 43 2.90 2.48 -6.61
C LYS A 43 2.04 3.33 -5.68
N LEU A 44 1.46 2.73 -4.65
CA LEU A 44 0.66 3.45 -3.66
C LEU A 44 1.52 4.43 -2.86
N ILE A 45 2.73 4.04 -2.49
CA ILE A 45 3.70 4.91 -1.81
C ILE A 45 4.00 6.13 -2.69
N ILE A 46 4.27 5.92 -3.97
CA ILE A 46 4.56 7.00 -4.91
C ILE A 46 3.36 7.94 -5.03
N LEU A 47 2.14 7.40 -5.09
CA LEU A 47 0.93 8.20 -5.15
C LEU A 47 0.78 9.08 -3.92
N ILE A 48 0.98 8.53 -2.73
CA ILE A 48 0.87 9.28 -1.48
C ILE A 48 1.92 10.38 -1.41
N GLU A 49 3.15 10.10 -1.81
CA GLU A 49 4.21 11.12 -1.87
C GLU A 49 3.84 12.25 -2.83
N THR A 50 3.24 11.92 -3.98
CA THR A 50 2.79 12.90 -4.95
C THR A 50 1.71 13.82 -4.38
N ILE A 51 0.83 13.29 -3.54
CA ILE A 51 -0.24 14.08 -2.90
C ILE A 51 0.35 15.07 -1.91
N TYR A 52 1.37 14.67 -1.14
CA TYR A 52 1.99 15.54 -0.13
C TYR A 52 2.95 16.57 -0.74
N TYR A 53 3.50 16.29 -1.88
CA TYR A 53 4.46 17.14 -2.57
C TYR A 53 3.96 17.51 -3.95
#